data_f286acc9353af445861ca4d6df3b10ee
#
_entry.id   f286acc9353af445861ca4d6df3b10ee
#
_cell.length_a   1.000
_cell.length_b   1.000
_cell.length_c   1.000
_cell.angle_alpha   90.00
_cell.angle_beta   90.00
_cell.angle_gamma   90.00
#
_symmetry.space_group_name_H-M   'P 1'
#
loop_
_entity.id
_entity.type
_entity.pdbx_description
1 polymer ?
#
loop_
_entity_poly.entity_id
_entity_poly.type
_entity_poly.pdbx_seq_one_letter_code
_entity_poly.pdbx_strand_id
1 'polypeptide(L)'
;MTCNHLAAYSIFVDYVFRALSDPSRRRLLDDLNRRNGQTLGELCAGLAMTRQSVSKHLAILAAANLISTTKHGREKLHYLNAAPINAIADRWLSQYDRQRAKALADLKTALEQSPMDNNGTDEDFVYITYIKTTPEKLWQALTEPAFIKQYWGIELISDWKVDSTIDWHVAGVVISDPEQVVLVADKPHRLSFTWHTVSEEFGKAINADPQEVADMAAEKRSTATFELEQQGDVVKLTLIHTGFPADSELRAGVSQGWQPILSSLKTLLETGQALPTE
;
A
#
# COMPACT_ATOMS: atom_id res chain seq x y z
N MET A 1 22.78 -35.85 2.05
CA MET A 1 21.60 -36.20 1.22
C MET A 1 20.68 -34.98 0.99
N THR A 2 21.20 -33.84 0.54
CA THR A 2 20.45 -32.57 0.45
C THR A 2 20.37 -31.95 -0.94
N CYS A 3 21.10 -32.46 -1.93
CA CYS A 3 21.12 -31.86 -3.28
C CYS A 3 19.92 -32.27 -4.18
N ASN A 4 19.36 -33.48 -4.00
CA ASN A 4 18.26 -33.97 -4.86
C ASN A 4 16.90 -33.33 -4.57
N HIS A 5 16.67 -32.85 -3.34
CA HIS A 5 15.38 -32.24 -2.96
C HIS A 5 15.20 -30.82 -3.51
N LEU A 6 16.29 -30.06 -3.60
CA LEU A 6 16.29 -28.69 -4.15
C LEU A 6 16.07 -28.68 -5.67
N ALA A 7 16.66 -29.63 -6.39
CA ALA A 7 16.49 -29.75 -7.83
C ALA A 7 15.06 -30.18 -8.23
N ALA A 8 14.50 -31.18 -7.55
CA ALA A 8 13.11 -31.63 -7.78
C ALA A 8 12.08 -30.53 -7.46
N TYR A 9 12.31 -29.74 -6.42
CA TYR A 9 11.45 -28.63 -6.04
C TYR A 9 11.53 -27.45 -7.03
N SER A 10 12.73 -27.13 -7.56
CA SER A 10 12.89 -26.09 -8.59
C SER A 10 12.11 -26.44 -9.86
N ILE A 11 12.20 -27.67 -10.31
CA ILE A 11 11.48 -28.17 -11.49
C ILE A 11 9.95 -28.09 -11.27
N PHE A 12 9.46 -28.41 -10.07
CA PHE A 12 8.03 -28.32 -9.74
C PHE A 12 7.52 -26.88 -9.79
N VAL A 13 8.26 -25.92 -9.26
CA VAL A 13 7.92 -24.49 -9.28
C VAL A 13 7.83 -23.97 -10.71
N ASP A 14 8.76 -24.36 -11.58
CA ASP A 14 8.77 -23.97 -12.99
C ASP A 14 7.54 -24.50 -13.76
N TYR A 15 7.09 -25.72 -13.45
CA TYR A 15 5.85 -26.27 -14.01
C TYR A 15 4.61 -25.46 -13.61
N VAL A 16 4.54 -25.02 -12.36
CA VAL A 16 3.43 -24.20 -11.88
C VAL A 16 3.43 -22.84 -12.59
N PHE A 17 4.55 -22.13 -12.66
CA PHE A 17 4.64 -20.86 -13.37
C PHE A 17 4.29 -20.98 -14.86
N ARG A 18 4.81 -22.01 -15.50
CA ARG A 18 4.49 -22.29 -16.91
C ARG A 18 2.99 -22.57 -17.10
N ALA A 19 2.37 -23.30 -16.17
CA ALA A 19 0.95 -23.52 -16.21
C ALA A 19 0.15 -22.23 -16.02
N LEU A 20 0.58 -21.33 -15.12
CA LEU A 20 -0.08 -20.07 -14.83
C LEU A 20 0.19 -18.96 -15.86
N SER A 21 1.15 -19.09 -16.77
CA SER A 21 1.50 -18.06 -17.75
C SER A 21 0.41 -17.78 -18.80
N ASP A 22 -0.47 -18.73 -19.05
CA ASP A 22 -1.53 -18.65 -20.06
C ASP A 22 -2.83 -18.09 -19.47
N PRO A 23 -3.45 -17.06 -20.06
CA PRO A 23 -4.66 -16.44 -19.54
C PRO A 23 -5.88 -17.36 -19.52
N SER A 24 -5.99 -18.27 -20.49
CA SER A 24 -7.12 -19.23 -20.54
C SER A 24 -7.03 -20.25 -19.41
N ARG A 25 -5.81 -20.67 -19.03
CA ARG A 25 -5.61 -21.56 -17.88
C ARG A 25 -5.92 -20.86 -16.54
N ARG A 26 -5.55 -19.60 -16.39
CA ARG A 26 -5.95 -18.81 -15.20
C ARG A 26 -7.47 -18.69 -15.11
N ARG A 27 -8.14 -18.42 -16.22
CA ARG A 27 -9.61 -18.33 -16.26
C ARG A 27 -10.30 -19.65 -15.87
N LEU A 28 -9.76 -20.79 -16.29
CA LEU A 28 -10.24 -22.11 -15.85
C LEU A 28 -10.06 -22.33 -14.34
N LEU A 29 -8.94 -21.87 -13.75
CA LEU A 29 -8.74 -21.93 -12.31
C LEU A 29 -9.69 -21.00 -11.56
N ASP A 30 -9.98 -19.80 -12.09
CA ASP A 30 -10.96 -18.86 -11.54
C ASP A 30 -12.38 -19.46 -11.54
N ASP A 31 -12.75 -20.13 -12.63
CA ASP A 31 -14.05 -20.80 -12.73
C ASP A 31 -14.18 -21.98 -11.74
N LEU A 32 -13.10 -22.76 -11.57
CA LEU A 32 -13.04 -23.82 -10.56
C LEU A 32 -13.04 -23.25 -9.14
N ASN A 33 -12.42 -22.09 -8.91
CA ASN A 33 -12.42 -21.42 -7.60
C ASN A 33 -13.83 -20.94 -7.22
N ARG A 34 -14.61 -20.43 -8.20
CA ARG A 34 -16.01 -20.02 -7.97
C ARG A 34 -16.90 -21.23 -7.70
N ARG A 35 -16.71 -22.33 -8.42
CA ARG A 35 -17.47 -23.56 -8.29
C ARG A 35 -16.59 -24.78 -8.59
N ASN A 36 -16.21 -25.52 -7.58
CA ASN A 36 -15.46 -26.77 -7.72
C ASN A 36 -16.36 -27.93 -8.21
N GLY A 37 -15.73 -28.96 -8.74
CA GLY A 37 -16.43 -30.16 -9.18
C GLY A 37 -17.16 -30.00 -10.51
N GLN A 38 -16.55 -29.31 -11.47
CA GLN A 38 -17.13 -29.08 -12.79
C GLN A 38 -16.67 -30.14 -13.82
N THR A 39 -17.58 -30.48 -14.72
CA THR A 39 -17.30 -31.31 -15.88
C THR A 39 -16.58 -30.51 -16.97
N LEU A 40 -15.93 -31.21 -17.93
CA LEU A 40 -15.35 -30.56 -19.12
C LEU A 40 -16.40 -29.75 -19.90
N GLY A 41 -17.65 -30.23 -19.96
CA GLY A 41 -18.73 -29.54 -20.65
C GLY A 41 -19.07 -28.19 -20.03
N GLU A 42 -19.18 -28.13 -18.70
CA GLU A 42 -19.43 -26.90 -17.93
C GLU A 42 -18.33 -25.90 -18.08
N LEU A 43 -17.06 -26.34 -17.99
CA LEU A 43 -15.86 -25.48 -18.15
C LEU A 43 -15.72 -24.93 -19.58
N CYS A 44 -16.22 -25.64 -20.58
CA CYS A 44 -16.29 -25.14 -21.97
C CYS A 44 -17.33 -24.03 -22.17
N ALA A 45 -18.46 -24.08 -21.45
CA ALA A 45 -19.55 -23.12 -21.63
C ALA A 45 -19.15 -21.67 -21.27
N GLY A 46 -18.18 -21.47 -20.37
CA GLY A 46 -17.67 -20.16 -19.96
C GLY A 46 -16.55 -19.59 -20.83
N LEU A 47 -16.07 -20.33 -21.84
CA LEU A 47 -14.91 -19.97 -22.64
C LEU A 47 -15.19 -19.99 -24.13
N ALA A 48 -14.78 -18.97 -24.87
CA ALA A 48 -14.84 -18.93 -26.35
C ALA A 48 -13.76 -19.82 -26.97
N MET A 49 -13.76 -21.13 -26.61
CA MET A 49 -12.71 -22.08 -27.00
C MET A 49 -13.35 -23.44 -27.36
N THR A 50 -12.65 -24.19 -28.24
CA THR A 50 -13.07 -25.56 -28.56
C THR A 50 -12.87 -26.50 -27.37
N ARG A 51 -13.74 -27.50 -27.25
CA ARG A 51 -13.65 -28.56 -26.22
C ARG A 51 -12.25 -29.21 -26.17
N GLN A 52 -11.63 -29.35 -27.34
CA GLN A 52 -10.31 -29.95 -27.48
C GLN A 52 -9.21 -29.04 -26.88
N SER A 53 -9.32 -27.72 -27.07
CA SER A 53 -8.40 -26.73 -26.47
C SER A 53 -8.54 -26.70 -24.94
N VAL A 54 -9.77 -26.66 -24.43
CA VAL A 54 -10.02 -26.70 -22.98
C VAL A 54 -9.46 -27.98 -22.36
N SER A 55 -9.64 -29.14 -23.02
CA SER A 55 -9.06 -30.41 -22.54
C SER A 55 -7.54 -30.37 -22.48
N LYS A 56 -6.86 -29.75 -23.46
CA LYS A 56 -5.39 -29.56 -23.43
C LYS A 56 -4.94 -28.65 -22.28
N HIS A 57 -5.65 -27.55 -22.04
CA HIS A 57 -5.36 -26.66 -20.91
C HIS A 57 -5.55 -27.36 -19.56
N LEU A 58 -6.61 -28.14 -19.38
CA LEU A 58 -6.84 -28.94 -18.17
C LEU A 58 -5.75 -30.01 -17.98
N ALA A 59 -5.24 -30.62 -19.04
CA ALA A 59 -4.14 -31.59 -18.94
C ALA A 59 -2.85 -30.92 -18.42
N ILE A 60 -2.53 -29.69 -18.89
CA ILE A 60 -1.38 -28.91 -18.40
C ILE A 60 -1.56 -28.51 -16.93
N LEU A 61 -2.75 -28.06 -16.53
CA LEU A 61 -3.05 -27.73 -15.14
C LEU A 61 -2.96 -28.97 -14.21
N ALA A 62 -3.44 -30.12 -14.68
CA ALA A 62 -3.32 -31.40 -13.95
C ALA A 62 -1.84 -31.84 -13.81
N ALA A 63 -1.04 -31.70 -14.86
CA ALA A 63 0.40 -32.02 -14.84
C ALA A 63 1.19 -31.12 -13.87
N ALA A 64 0.74 -29.86 -13.69
CA ALA A 64 1.28 -28.92 -12.69
C ALA A 64 0.67 -29.09 -11.29
N ASN A 65 -0.19 -30.10 -11.09
CA ASN A 65 -0.91 -30.36 -9.84
C ASN A 65 -1.79 -29.20 -9.37
N LEU A 66 -2.20 -28.30 -10.27
CA LEU A 66 -3.07 -27.16 -9.98
C LEU A 66 -4.56 -27.54 -9.98
N ILE A 67 -4.88 -28.70 -10.52
CA ILE A 67 -6.23 -29.30 -10.44
C ILE A 67 -6.12 -30.80 -10.13
N SER A 68 -7.10 -31.30 -9.41
CA SER A 68 -7.33 -32.73 -9.25
C SER A 68 -8.60 -33.16 -9.99
N THR A 69 -8.74 -34.46 -10.25
CA THR A 69 -9.89 -34.98 -10.97
C THR A 69 -10.44 -36.22 -10.30
N THR A 70 -11.77 -36.31 -10.19
CA THR A 70 -12.47 -37.47 -9.64
C THR A 70 -13.52 -37.98 -10.64
N LYS A 71 -13.69 -39.28 -10.77
CA LYS A 71 -14.79 -39.89 -11.55
C LYS A 71 -16.04 -39.94 -10.68
N HIS A 72 -17.13 -39.44 -11.22
CA HIS A 72 -18.46 -39.58 -10.64
C HIS A 72 -19.41 -40.18 -11.71
N GLY A 73 -19.65 -41.49 -11.61
CA GLY A 73 -20.36 -42.23 -12.64
C GLY A 73 -19.63 -42.20 -13.98
N ARG A 74 -20.27 -41.67 -15.02
CA ARG A 74 -19.71 -41.52 -16.37
C ARG A 74 -18.98 -40.19 -16.58
N GLU A 75 -19.02 -39.31 -15.60
CA GLU A 75 -18.45 -37.97 -15.69
C GLU A 75 -17.12 -37.88 -14.97
N LYS A 76 -16.23 -37.00 -15.49
CA LYS A 76 -14.97 -36.63 -14.87
C LYS A 76 -15.12 -35.20 -14.36
N LEU A 77 -15.07 -35.03 -13.04
CA LEU A 77 -15.14 -33.75 -12.35
C LEU A 77 -13.75 -33.23 -12.07
N HIS A 78 -13.59 -31.91 -12.21
CA HIS A 78 -12.34 -31.20 -12.00
C HIS A 78 -12.45 -30.30 -10.76
N TYR A 79 -11.41 -30.29 -9.93
CA TYR A 79 -11.34 -29.54 -8.69
C TYR A 79 -10.06 -28.71 -8.65
N LEU A 80 -10.14 -27.48 -8.16
CA LEU A 80 -8.98 -26.64 -7.91
C LEU A 80 -8.12 -27.26 -6.81
N ASN A 81 -6.81 -27.30 -7.03
CA ASN A 81 -5.82 -27.62 -5.99
C ASN A 81 -4.90 -26.39 -5.80
N ALA A 82 -5.15 -25.63 -4.76
CA ALA A 82 -4.38 -24.44 -4.42
C ALA A 82 -3.03 -24.73 -3.71
N ALA A 83 -2.77 -25.98 -3.30
CA ALA A 83 -1.57 -26.34 -2.53
C ALA A 83 -0.26 -25.92 -3.23
N PRO A 84 -0.06 -26.10 -4.55
CA PRO A 84 1.15 -25.66 -5.23
C PRO A 84 1.36 -24.14 -5.20
N ILE A 85 0.28 -23.37 -5.30
CA ILE A 85 0.33 -21.90 -5.25
C ILE A 85 0.70 -21.44 -3.83
N ASN A 86 0.08 -22.04 -2.82
CA ASN A 86 0.39 -21.74 -1.41
C ASN A 86 1.84 -22.08 -1.08
N ALA A 87 2.37 -23.22 -1.55
CA ALA A 87 3.75 -23.60 -1.33
C ALA A 87 4.77 -22.61 -1.97
N ILE A 88 4.42 -22.01 -3.12
CA ILE A 88 5.19 -20.95 -3.76
C ILE A 88 5.10 -19.66 -2.96
N ALA A 89 3.90 -19.27 -2.53
CA ALA A 89 3.67 -18.09 -1.70
C ALA A 89 4.40 -18.22 -0.36
N ASP A 90 4.37 -19.40 0.28
CA ASP A 90 5.04 -19.68 1.54
C ASP A 90 6.57 -19.53 1.46
N ARG A 91 7.15 -19.77 0.30
CA ARG A 91 8.59 -19.63 0.09
C ARG A 91 9.06 -18.18 0.06
N TRP A 92 8.27 -17.28 -0.49
CA TRP A 92 8.68 -15.89 -0.75
C TRP A 92 7.98 -14.87 0.15
N LEU A 93 6.83 -15.25 0.71
CA LEU A 93 6.16 -14.42 1.68
C LEU A 93 6.50 -14.97 3.07
N SER A 94 7.30 -14.23 3.84
CA SER A 94 7.44 -14.49 5.27
C SER A 94 6.06 -14.38 5.93
N GLN A 95 5.91 -14.97 7.13
CA GLN A 95 4.64 -14.88 7.86
C GLN A 95 4.21 -13.41 8.08
N TYR A 96 5.19 -12.52 8.19
CA TYR A 96 5.05 -11.08 8.30
C TYR A 96 4.55 -10.42 7.00
N ASP A 97 5.10 -10.83 5.85
CA ASP A 97 4.69 -10.30 4.56
C ASP A 97 3.28 -10.74 4.14
N ARG A 98 2.82 -11.92 4.61
CA ARG A 98 1.44 -12.38 4.37
C ARG A 98 0.39 -11.50 5.04
N GLN A 99 0.62 -11.10 6.29
CA GLN A 99 -0.29 -10.20 6.99
C GLN A 99 -0.33 -8.83 6.32
N ARG A 100 0.84 -8.33 5.86
CA ARG A 100 0.93 -7.09 5.09
C ARG A 100 0.25 -7.18 3.72
N ALA A 101 0.52 -8.25 2.97
CA ALA A 101 -0.10 -8.46 1.66
C ALA A 101 -1.62 -8.61 1.77
N LYS A 102 -2.12 -9.28 2.82
CA LYS A 102 -3.55 -9.38 3.09
C LYS A 102 -4.16 -8.03 3.46
N ALA A 103 -3.54 -7.27 4.36
CA ALA A 103 -4.01 -5.94 4.74
C ALA A 103 -4.05 -4.97 3.55
N LEU A 104 -3.06 -5.04 2.64
CA LEU A 104 -3.04 -4.26 1.40
C LEU A 104 -4.12 -4.72 0.41
N ALA A 105 -4.36 -6.03 0.29
CA ALA A 105 -5.41 -6.57 -0.56
C ALA A 105 -6.80 -6.24 -0.02
N ASP A 106 -7.01 -6.33 1.30
CA ASP A 106 -8.26 -5.97 1.96
C ASP A 106 -8.54 -4.46 1.83
N LEU A 107 -7.51 -3.62 1.93
CA LEU A 107 -7.61 -2.18 1.70
C LEU A 107 -7.95 -1.86 0.23
N LYS A 108 -7.26 -2.48 -0.72
CA LYS A 108 -7.54 -2.33 -2.15
C LYS A 108 -8.98 -2.74 -2.47
N THR A 109 -9.44 -3.87 -1.93
CA THR A 109 -10.81 -4.36 -2.11
C THR A 109 -11.85 -3.44 -1.46
N ALA A 110 -11.53 -2.87 -0.28
CA ALA A 110 -12.39 -1.88 0.37
C ALA A 110 -12.50 -0.58 -0.44
N LEU A 111 -11.40 -0.13 -1.05
CA LEU A 111 -11.37 1.04 -1.95
C LEU A 111 -12.09 0.77 -3.28
N GLU A 112 -11.98 -0.47 -3.83
CA GLU A 112 -12.63 -0.86 -5.08
C GLU A 112 -14.13 -1.21 -4.89
N GLN A 113 -14.57 -1.54 -3.68
CA GLN A 113 -15.97 -1.88 -3.33
C GLN A 113 -16.76 -0.71 -2.72
N SER A 114 -16.12 0.42 -2.42
CA SER A 114 -16.88 1.64 -2.12
C SER A 114 -17.60 2.06 -3.38
N PRO A 115 -18.96 2.23 -3.35
CA PRO A 115 -19.66 2.78 -4.50
C PRO A 115 -19.00 4.12 -4.84
N MET A 116 -18.51 4.26 -6.06
CA MET A 116 -18.16 5.57 -6.60
C MET A 116 -19.46 6.38 -6.70
N ASP A 117 -19.81 7.06 -5.62
CA ASP A 117 -20.65 8.23 -5.74
C ASP A 117 -19.79 9.30 -6.42
N ASN A 118 -19.97 9.39 -7.75
CA ASN A 118 -19.41 10.43 -8.62
C ASN A 118 -20.10 11.78 -8.35
N ASN A 119 -20.07 12.23 -7.11
CA ASN A 119 -20.30 13.63 -6.74
C ASN A 119 -18.97 14.13 -6.21
N GLY A 120 -18.32 15.05 -6.93
CA GLY A 120 -17.05 15.70 -6.66
C GLY A 120 -16.62 15.76 -5.20
N THR A 121 -16.12 14.65 -4.70
CA THR A 121 -15.66 14.51 -3.33
C THR A 121 -14.15 14.63 -3.30
N ASP A 122 -13.66 15.47 -2.40
CA ASP A 122 -12.27 15.60 -1.99
C ASP A 122 -11.58 14.22 -1.96
N GLU A 123 -10.68 13.95 -2.90
CA GLU A 123 -9.94 12.71 -2.90
C GLU A 123 -8.82 12.77 -1.86
N ASP A 124 -9.04 12.12 -0.72
CA ASP A 124 -8.06 12.01 0.35
C ASP A 124 -6.78 11.29 -0.15
N PHE A 125 -5.61 11.79 0.27
CA PHE A 125 -4.36 11.06 0.10
C PHE A 125 -4.14 10.14 1.29
N VAL A 126 -4.01 8.83 1.05
CA VAL A 126 -3.76 7.82 2.09
C VAL A 126 -2.46 7.08 1.79
N TYR A 127 -1.57 7.02 2.77
CA TYR A 127 -0.33 6.24 2.69
C TYR A 127 -0.17 5.37 3.93
N ILE A 128 0.09 4.07 3.72
CA ILE A 128 0.28 3.10 4.81
C ILE A 128 1.66 2.48 4.71
N THR A 129 2.37 2.46 5.83
CA THR A 129 3.64 1.77 5.95
C THR A 129 3.74 1.06 7.30
N TYR A 130 4.65 0.08 7.39
CA TYR A 130 4.94 -0.66 8.60
C TYR A 130 6.40 -0.42 8.98
N ILE A 131 6.64 -0.05 10.22
CA ILE A 131 7.96 0.35 10.72
C ILE A 131 8.31 -0.51 11.92
N LYS A 132 9.49 -1.12 11.93
CA LYS A 132 9.97 -1.89 13.07
C LYS A 132 10.42 -0.95 14.18
N THR A 133 9.48 -0.55 15.03
CA THR A 133 9.65 0.42 16.11
C THR A 133 8.53 0.27 17.14
N THR A 134 8.48 1.15 18.15
CA THR A 134 7.35 1.28 19.08
C THR A 134 6.54 2.54 18.79
N PRO A 135 5.25 2.61 19.19
CA PRO A 135 4.44 3.82 19.00
C PRO A 135 5.07 5.06 19.64
N GLU A 136 5.71 4.91 20.81
CA GLU A 136 6.35 6.03 21.53
C GLU A 136 7.54 6.59 20.74
N LYS A 137 8.38 5.72 20.16
CA LYS A 137 9.52 6.15 19.32
C LYS A 137 9.06 6.79 18.04
N LEU A 138 8.01 6.25 17.41
CA LEU A 138 7.44 6.82 16.20
C LEU A 138 6.79 8.17 16.51
N TRP A 139 6.05 8.29 17.62
CA TRP A 139 5.52 9.57 18.10
C TRP A 139 6.62 10.61 18.30
N GLN A 140 7.69 10.22 18.98
CA GLN A 140 8.86 11.07 19.19
C GLN A 140 9.43 11.53 17.85
N ALA A 141 9.59 10.65 16.88
CA ALA A 141 10.10 10.99 15.56
C ALA A 141 9.18 11.94 14.78
N LEU A 142 7.86 11.93 15.03
CA LEU A 142 6.89 12.82 14.40
C LEU A 142 6.77 14.19 15.09
N THR A 143 7.24 14.31 16.34
CA THR A 143 7.01 15.51 17.16
C THR A 143 8.28 16.22 17.64
N GLU A 144 9.44 15.58 17.66
CA GLU A 144 10.70 16.21 18.05
C GLU A 144 11.39 16.85 16.84
N PRO A 145 11.67 18.18 16.88
CA PRO A 145 12.27 18.90 15.76
C PRO A 145 13.58 18.27 15.25
N ALA A 146 14.44 17.81 16.17
CA ALA A 146 15.72 17.19 15.84
C ALA A 146 15.55 15.85 15.08
N PHE A 147 14.49 15.08 15.35
CA PHE A 147 14.15 13.88 14.58
C PHE A 147 13.58 14.24 13.21
N ILE A 148 12.62 15.17 13.17
CA ILE A 148 11.98 15.60 11.92
C ILE A 148 13.04 16.10 10.94
N LYS A 149 14.01 16.88 11.41
CA LYS A 149 15.11 17.39 10.59
C LYS A 149 15.94 16.29 9.93
N GLN A 150 16.14 15.14 10.60
CA GLN A 150 16.96 14.05 10.07
C GLN A 150 16.34 13.35 8.85
N TYR A 151 15.02 13.18 8.82
CA TYR A 151 14.37 12.42 7.75
C TYR A 151 13.62 13.29 6.75
N TRP A 152 13.29 14.54 7.12
CA TRP A 152 12.50 15.46 6.30
C TRP A 152 13.26 16.73 5.91
N GLY A 153 14.29 17.09 6.65
CA GLY A 153 15.08 18.30 6.40
C GLY A 153 14.46 19.59 6.93
N ILE A 154 13.32 19.52 7.61
CA ILE A 154 12.60 20.67 8.20
C ILE A 154 12.52 20.54 9.71
N GLU A 155 12.13 21.61 10.40
CA GLU A 155 11.81 21.58 11.82
C GLU A 155 10.39 22.07 12.04
N LEU A 156 9.60 21.29 12.82
CA LEU A 156 8.28 21.70 13.29
C LEU A 156 8.38 22.03 14.76
N ILE A 157 8.01 23.26 15.11
CA ILE A 157 8.11 23.76 16.49
C ILE A 157 6.69 23.92 17.04
N SER A 158 6.34 23.12 18.04
CA SER A 158 5.04 23.16 18.76
C SER A 158 5.21 22.48 20.11
N ASP A 159 4.30 22.76 21.06
CA ASP A 159 4.16 21.96 22.28
C ASP A 159 3.28 20.72 22.12
N TRP A 160 2.73 20.53 20.92
CA TRP A 160 1.92 19.39 20.49
C TRP A 160 0.69 19.13 21.37
N LYS A 161 0.06 20.18 21.87
CA LYS A 161 -1.25 20.13 22.51
C LYS A 161 -2.34 20.55 21.51
N VAL A 162 -3.55 20.09 21.70
CA VAL A 162 -4.69 20.54 20.89
C VAL A 162 -4.78 22.06 20.94
N ASP A 163 -5.04 22.70 19.80
CA ASP A 163 -5.09 24.14 19.55
C ASP A 163 -3.73 24.88 19.63
N SER A 164 -2.62 24.19 19.89
CA SER A 164 -1.29 24.81 19.81
C SER A 164 -0.89 25.06 18.36
N THR A 165 -0.25 26.21 18.13
CA THR A 165 0.29 26.56 16.82
C THR A 165 1.53 25.72 16.49
N ILE A 166 1.83 25.60 15.19
CA ILE A 166 2.99 24.92 14.67
C ILE A 166 3.76 25.88 13.76
N ASP A 167 4.98 26.22 14.15
CA ASP A 167 5.89 26.96 13.29
C ASP A 167 6.71 25.99 12.42
N TRP A 168 6.72 26.23 11.12
CA TRP A 168 7.46 25.42 10.16
C TRP A 168 8.74 26.13 9.74
N HIS A 169 9.87 25.52 10.02
CA HIS A 169 11.18 26.01 9.60
C HIS A 169 11.66 25.19 8.39
N VAL A 170 11.59 25.76 7.22
CA VAL A 170 11.83 25.06 5.95
C VAL A 170 12.66 25.94 5.02
N ALA A 171 13.76 25.40 4.45
CA ALA A 171 14.63 26.10 3.50
C ALA A 171 15.08 27.51 3.96
N GLY A 172 15.27 27.71 5.27
CA GLY A 172 15.68 28.98 5.87
C GLY A 172 14.54 30.00 6.07
N VAL A 173 13.30 29.61 5.77
CA VAL A 173 12.09 30.44 5.99
C VAL A 173 11.34 29.88 7.21
N VAL A 174 10.74 30.78 8.00
CA VAL A 174 9.82 30.41 9.08
C VAL A 174 8.40 30.75 8.63
N ILE A 175 7.55 29.72 8.58
CA ILE A 175 6.15 29.84 8.22
C ILE A 175 5.35 29.72 9.50
N SER A 176 4.77 30.82 9.95
CA SER A 176 3.92 30.89 11.15
C SER A 176 2.56 31.47 10.76
N ASP A 177 1.49 30.80 11.19
CA ASP A 177 0.14 31.23 10.93
C ASP A 177 -0.76 30.76 12.10
N PRO A 178 -1.66 31.59 12.63
CA PRO A 178 -2.53 31.23 13.75
C PRO A 178 -3.48 30.06 13.45
N GLU A 179 -3.70 29.73 12.18
CA GLU A 179 -4.50 28.58 11.77
C GLU A 179 -3.67 27.31 11.52
N GLN A 180 -2.35 27.38 11.65
CA GLN A 180 -1.47 26.21 11.68
C GLN A 180 -1.48 25.57 13.05
N VAL A 181 -2.46 24.72 13.32
CA VAL A 181 -2.74 24.22 14.66
C VAL A 181 -2.80 22.70 14.74
N VAL A 182 -2.50 22.18 15.92
CA VAL A 182 -2.71 20.78 16.28
C VAL A 182 -4.19 20.55 16.52
N LEU A 183 -4.80 19.63 15.79
CA LEU A 183 -6.22 19.26 15.89
C LEU A 183 -6.45 18.09 16.85
N VAL A 184 -5.54 17.11 16.84
CA VAL A 184 -5.58 15.92 17.70
C VAL A 184 -4.18 15.59 18.16
N ALA A 185 -4.02 15.31 19.46
CA ALA A 185 -2.77 14.88 20.07
C ALA A 185 -3.04 13.74 21.08
N ASP A 186 -3.51 12.59 20.55
CA ASP A 186 -3.74 11.37 21.34
C ASP A 186 -2.46 10.51 21.31
N LYS A 187 -1.54 10.83 22.21
CA LYS A 187 -0.23 10.17 22.32
C LYS A 187 -0.35 8.76 22.89
N PRO A 188 0.29 7.73 22.28
CA PRO A 188 1.10 7.75 21.07
C PRO A 188 0.33 7.25 19.84
N HIS A 189 -0.99 7.40 19.77
CA HIS A 189 -1.85 6.70 18.80
C HIS A 189 -2.29 7.56 17.62
N ARG A 190 -2.56 8.85 17.82
CA ARG A 190 -3.07 9.71 16.76
C ARG A 190 -2.60 11.15 16.90
N LEU A 191 -2.02 11.69 15.83
CA LEU A 191 -1.62 13.08 15.68
C LEU A 191 -2.29 13.66 14.44
N SER A 192 -2.95 14.81 14.57
CA SER A 192 -3.58 15.50 13.44
C SER A 192 -3.32 17.00 13.55
N PHE A 193 -3.01 17.63 12.43
CA PHE A 193 -2.75 19.07 12.38
C PHE A 193 -3.07 19.65 11.00
N THR A 194 -3.35 20.94 10.97
CA THR A 194 -3.55 21.71 9.74
C THR A 194 -2.22 21.92 9.02
N TRP A 195 -2.24 21.85 7.69
CA TRP A 195 -1.05 22.03 6.86
C TRP A 195 -0.55 23.49 6.92
N HIS A 196 0.70 23.72 6.53
CA HIS A 196 1.28 25.06 6.54
C HIS A 196 0.66 25.95 5.47
N THR A 197 0.76 27.27 5.70
CA THR A 197 0.44 28.28 4.70
C THR A 197 1.48 28.26 3.58
N VAL A 198 1.02 28.31 2.33
CA VAL A 198 1.92 28.46 1.17
C VAL A 198 2.12 29.96 0.94
N SER A 199 3.35 30.46 1.17
CA SER A 199 3.70 31.88 0.98
C SER A 199 4.65 32.08 -0.20
N GLU A 200 4.73 33.33 -0.72
CA GLU A 200 5.71 33.66 -1.77
C GLU A 200 7.16 33.42 -1.32
N GLU A 201 7.48 33.69 -0.03
CA GLU A 201 8.82 33.45 0.52
C GLU A 201 9.14 31.96 0.50
N PHE A 202 8.18 31.11 0.88
CA PHE A 202 8.32 29.66 0.78
C PHE A 202 8.54 29.23 -0.67
N GLY A 203 7.71 29.70 -1.60
CA GLY A 203 7.87 29.39 -3.02
C GLY A 203 9.24 29.77 -3.57
N LYS A 204 9.75 30.97 -3.24
CA LYS A 204 11.10 31.40 -3.61
C LYS A 204 12.20 30.53 -3.02
N ALA A 205 12.03 30.08 -1.76
CA ALA A 205 13.02 29.25 -1.06
C ALA A 205 13.16 27.84 -1.67
N ILE A 206 12.09 27.30 -2.25
CA ILE A 206 12.08 25.99 -2.92
C ILE A 206 12.19 26.07 -4.45
N ASN A 207 12.42 27.27 -5.02
CA ASN A 207 12.45 27.54 -6.47
C ASN A 207 11.19 27.06 -7.23
N ALA A 208 10.01 27.14 -6.61
CA ALA A 208 8.74 26.83 -7.24
C ALA A 208 8.31 27.94 -8.22
N ASP A 209 7.47 27.56 -9.20
CA ASP A 209 6.87 28.53 -10.11
C ASP A 209 5.95 29.49 -9.35
N PRO A 210 6.05 30.83 -9.55
CA PRO A 210 5.22 31.80 -8.83
C PRO A 210 3.71 31.61 -9.02
N GLN A 211 3.28 31.11 -10.21
CA GLN A 211 1.86 30.87 -10.48
C GLN A 211 1.37 29.64 -9.72
N GLU A 212 2.14 28.55 -9.70
CA GLU A 212 1.83 27.34 -8.91
C GLU A 212 1.74 27.67 -7.42
N VAL A 213 2.65 28.52 -6.91
CA VAL A 213 2.61 28.99 -5.51
C VAL A 213 1.34 29.79 -5.22
N ALA A 214 0.93 30.67 -6.13
CA ALA A 214 -0.29 31.47 -5.97
C ALA A 214 -1.55 30.59 -5.99
N ASP A 215 -1.59 29.59 -6.88
CA ASP A 215 -2.70 28.66 -7.01
C ASP A 215 -2.82 27.78 -5.74
N MET A 216 -1.73 27.23 -5.24
CA MET A 216 -1.69 26.49 -3.97
C MET A 216 -2.07 27.37 -2.76
N ALA A 217 -1.64 28.64 -2.74
CA ALA A 217 -1.96 29.56 -1.66
C ALA A 217 -3.45 29.94 -1.60
N ALA A 218 -4.14 29.87 -2.75
CA ALA A 218 -5.58 30.11 -2.85
C ALA A 218 -6.44 28.92 -2.40
N GLU A 219 -5.85 27.74 -2.28
CA GLU A 219 -6.57 26.55 -1.85
C GLU A 219 -6.95 26.60 -0.37
N LYS A 220 -8.05 25.90 -0.05
CA LYS A 220 -8.46 25.69 1.36
C LYS A 220 -7.37 24.90 2.08
N ARG A 221 -7.10 25.27 3.34
CA ARG A 221 -6.12 24.59 4.19
C ARG A 221 -6.47 23.11 4.36
N SER A 222 -5.52 22.24 4.04
CA SER A 222 -5.63 20.81 4.20
C SER A 222 -5.20 20.34 5.60
N THR A 223 -5.42 19.07 5.90
CA THR A 223 -5.14 18.45 7.21
C THR A 223 -4.38 17.15 7.05
N ALA A 224 -3.27 17.02 7.77
CA ALA A 224 -2.51 15.78 7.85
C ALA A 224 -2.82 15.05 9.16
N THR A 225 -3.16 13.77 9.08
CA THR A 225 -3.44 12.89 10.23
C THR A 225 -2.55 11.67 10.18
N PHE A 226 -1.88 11.38 11.28
CA PHE A 226 -1.08 10.18 11.49
C PHE A 226 -1.78 9.28 12.50
N GLU A 227 -1.99 8.01 12.14
CA GLU A 227 -2.50 6.98 13.02
C GLU A 227 -1.43 5.91 13.22
N LEU A 228 -1.17 5.56 14.48
CA LEU A 228 -0.12 4.64 14.91
C LEU A 228 -0.75 3.45 15.62
N GLU A 229 -0.66 2.28 15.00
CA GLU A 229 -1.23 1.03 15.52
C GLU A 229 -0.13 -0.01 15.73
N GLN A 230 0.07 -0.46 16.99
CA GLN A 230 1.03 -1.54 17.28
C GLN A 230 0.53 -2.86 16.71
N GLN A 231 1.36 -3.53 15.92
CA GLN A 231 1.08 -4.86 15.36
C GLN A 231 2.28 -5.79 15.56
N GLY A 232 2.28 -6.53 16.66
CA GLY A 232 3.42 -7.37 17.04
C GLY A 232 4.67 -6.53 17.32
N ASP A 233 5.74 -6.72 16.55
CA ASP A 233 7.03 -6.01 16.67
C ASP A 233 7.15 -4.80 15.73
N VAL A 234 6.07 -4.42 15.08
CA VAL A 234 6.01 -3.27 14.18
C VAL A 234 4.86 -2.34 14.51
N VAL A 235 4.98 -1.09 14.09
CA VAL A 235 3.89 -0.11 14.09
C VAL A 235 3.39 0.08 12.66
N LYS A 236 2.09 -0.11 12.46
CA LYS A 236 1.41 0.35 11.25
C LYS A 236 1.22 1.86 11.38
N LEU A 237 1.84 2.60 10.49
CA LEU A 237 1.64 4.04 10.34
C LEU A 237 0.69 4.28 9.16
N THR A 238 -0.42 4.93 9.43
CA THR A 238 -1.34 5.43 8.39
C THR A 238 -1.28 6.94 8.38
N LEU A 239 -0.88 7.52 7.26
CA LEU A 239 -1.02 8.94 6.98
C LEU A 239 -2.27 9.16 6.13
N ILE A 240 -3.13 10.05 6.57
CA ILE A 240 -4.33 10.50 5.85
C ILE A 240 -4.20 12.02 5.68
N HIS A 241 -4.13 12.50 4.44
CA HIS A 241 -4.08 13.94 4.15
C HIS A 241 -5.32 14.33 3.36
N THR A 242 -6.15 15.18 3.95
CA THR A 242 -7.52 15.47 3.52
C THR A 242 -7.74 16.96 3.30
N GLY A 243 -8.86 17.32 2.69
CA GLY A 243 -9.31 18.71 2.53
C GLY A 243 -8.82 19.36 1.25
N PHE A 244 -8.41 18.58 0.25
CA PHE A 244 -8.00 19.10 -1.05
C PHE A 244 -9.21 19.32 -1.97
N PRO A 245 -9.26 20.40 -2.75
CA PRO A 245 -10.23 20.53 -3.84
C PRO A 245 -9.95 19.48 -4.96
N ALA A 246 -10.92 19.25 -5.83
CA ALA A 246 -10.86 18.20 -6.86
C ALA A 246 -9.62 18.32 -7.78
N ASP A 247 -9.21 19.56 -8.12
CA ASP A 247 -8.06 19.85 -9.01
C ASP A 247 -6.90 20.48 -8.21
N SER A 248 -6.59 19.98 -7.01
CA SER A 248 -5.59 20.56 -6.12
C SER A 248 -4.15 20.35 -6.60
N GLU A 249 -3.45 21.45 -6.84
CA GLU A 249 -1.99 21.46 -7.07
C GLU A 249 -1.23 21.07 -5.80
N LEU A 250 -1.69 21.51 -4.62
CA LEU A 250 -1.11 21.14 -3.34
C LEU A 250 -1.18 19.63 -3.12
N ARG A 251 -2.31 18.98 -3.46
CA ARG A 251 -2.46 17.52 -3.37
C ARG A 251 -1.44 16.79 -4.23
N ALA A 252 -1.22 17.26 -5.46
CA ALA A 252 -0.23 16.65 -6.35
C ALA A 252 1.18 16.71 -5.75
N GLY A 253 1.58 17.88 -5.22
CA GLY A 253 2.87 18.09 -4.56
C GLY A 253 3.05 17.21 -3.30
N VAL A 254 2.08 17.21 -2.38
CA VAL A 254 2.19 16.44 -1.13
C VAL A 254 2.13 14.93 -1.38
N SER A 255 1.39 14.47 -2.40
CA SER A 255 1.32 13.05 -2.75
C SER A 255 2.66 12.50 -3.22
N GLN A 256 3.44 13.30 -3.94
CA GLN A 256 4.79 12.95 -4.35
C GLN A 256 5.80 13.09 -3.19
N GLY A 257 5.65 14.13 -2.36
CA GLY A 257 6.55 14.43 -1.25
C GLY A 257 6.47 13.42 -0.09
N TRP A 258 5.28 12.95 0.27
CA TRP A 258 5.11 12.05 1.41
C TRP A 258 5.82 10.70 1.28
N GLN A 259 5.91 10.14 0.09
CA GLN A 259 6.52 8.83 -0.12
C GLN A 259 8.01 8.79 0.24
N PRO A 260 8.88 9.68 -0.27
CA PRO A 260 10.29 9.72 0.13
C PRO A 260 10.46 10.10 1.61
N ILE A 261 9.67 11.04 2.15
CA ILE A 261 9.71 11.45 3.55
C ILE A 261 9.45 10.27 4.48
N LEU A 262 8.35 9.53 4.28
CA LEU A 262 7.99 8.40 5.12
C LEU A 262 8.90 7.17 4.92
N SER A 263 9.49 7.01 3.73
CA SER A 263 10.52 6.01 3.48
C SER A 263 11.81 6.35 4.26
N SER A 264 12.20 7.63 4.30
CA SER A 264 13.34 8.12 5.07
C SER A 264 13.11 7.97 6.59
N LEU A 265 11.92 8.33 7.09
CA LEU A 265 11.49 8.10 8.47
C LEU A 265 11.59 6.62 8.86
N LYS A 266 11.05 5.73 8.03
CA LYS A 266 11.13 4.29 8.24
C LYS A 266 12.58 3.81 8.33
N THR A 267 13.41 4.22 7.37
CA THR A 267 14.83 3.84 7.33
C THR A 267 15.57 4.35 8.56
N LEU A 268 15.34 5.60 8.96
CA LEU A 268 15.94 6.18 10.18
C LEU A 268 15.58 5.36 11.43
N LEU A 269 14.30 5.02 11.62
CA LEU A 269 13.85 4.28 12.80
C LEU A 269 14.33 2.82 12.82
N GLU A 270 14.49 2.19 11.67
CA GLU A 270 14.91 0.79 11.55
C GLU A 270 16.44 0.62 11.54
N THR A 271 17.20 1.60 11.04
CA THR A 271 18.66 1.49 10.85
C THR A 271 19.49 2.50 11.63
N GLY A 272 18.86 3.56 12.14
CA GLY A 272 19.53 4.69 12.79
C GLY A 272 20.09 5.74 11.82
N GLN A 273 19.87 5.60 10.51
CA GLN A 273 20.31 6.55 9.48
C GLN A 273 19.17 6.85 8.52
N ALA A 274 18.94 8.13 8.23
CA ALA A 274 17.96 8.56 7.23
C ALA A 274 18.46 8.25 5.80
N LEU A 275 17.53 8.25 4.83
CA LEU A 275 17.92 8.21 3.43
C LEU A 275 18.69 9.48 3.05
N PRO A 276 19.67 9.42 2.12
CA PRO A 276 20.30 10.62 1.60
C PRO A 276 19.24 11.56 1.00
N THR A 277 19.29 12.83 1.41
CA THR A 277 18.55 13.90 0.71
C THR A 277 19.41 14.33 -0.47
N GLU A 278 18.91 14.16 -1.69
CA GLU A 278 19.54 14.73 -2.90
C GLU A 278 19.44 16.26 -2.92
#